data_e0e14f4998b8eea03634af770ef1f11f
#
_entry.id   e0e14f4998b8eea03634af770ef1f11f
#
_cell.length_a   1.000
_cell.length_b   1.000
_cell.length_c   1.000
_cell.angle_alpha   90.00
_cell.angle_beta   90.00
_cell.angle_gamma   90.00
#
_symmetry.space_group_name_H-M   'P 1'
#
loop_
_entity.id
_entity.type
_entity.pdbx_description
1 polymer ?
#
loop_
_entity_poly.entity_id
_entity_poly.type
_entity_poly.pdbx_seq_one_letter_code
_entity_poly.pdbx_strand_id
1 'polypeptide(L)'
;MIRPGRVRFLSIELRNFLSFKRATLSFSDFIALVGPNASGKSNAVAAIRLLREIPSYGLPLAIARRGGFDQLRHRSRGHPNDPSLKLTFEIEGSVRKSHYSLSLGAVKGGQYRVKKESGRVFYADGGRSGFDRGEESVHSYVEHPKWPRKEFSFGTGSSLAGQSALPAALVAGTTISAVLQRLQTVEVNPAKVAELQEPSSTEIFESDGSNVASIFESFDKTTRQEVTERLAAIVPGIVSIEVARLADKLTLRFKQASSDGAPAREFLAKQMSDGTLRAFSILVALLQDKQSGLLVIEEPEIAIHLGALSTLVQLLRSETEQTQILITTHSADIVDALPLDSLRVVWYEKGASNVAELAEHTKIPVRNGLITPGQLLRSDALDPQIA
;
A
#
# COMPACT_ATOMS: atom_id res chain seq x y z
N MET A 1 1.41 -15.52 -20.13
CA MET A 1 1.16 -14.25 -19.44
C MET A 1 2.44 -13.43 -19.48
N ILE A 2 2.41 -12.22 -20.04
CA ILE A 2 3.56 -11.31 -20.00
C ILE A 2 3.58 -10.78 -18.56
N ARG A 3 4.52 -11.28 -17.73
CA ARG A 3 4.77 -10.65 -16.42
C ARG A 3 5.46 -9.32 -16.72
N PRO A 4 4.88 -8.17 -16.34
CA PRO A 4 5.58 -6.90 -16.48
C PRO A 4 6.89 -6.98 -15.69
N GLY A 5 7.97 -6.43 -16.21
CA GLY A 5 9.23 -6.21 -15.50
C GLY A 5 8.99 -5.44 -14.18
N ARG A 6 10.04 -4.94 -13.55
CA ARG A 6 9.91 -4.11 -12.35
C ARG A 6 8.95 -2.94 -12.62
N VAL A 7 8.03 -2.68 -11.69
CA VAL A 7 7.08 -1.57 -11.75
C VAL A 7 7.49 -0.52 -10.72
N ARG A 8 7.57 0.74 -11.14
CA ARG A 8 7.78 1.88 -10.26
C ARG A 8 6.53 2.77 -10.28
N PHE A 9 5.93 2.96 -9.13
CA PHE A 9 4.83 3.89 -8.97
C PHE A 9 5.34 5.32 -8.86
N LEU A 10 4.70 6.26 -9.54
CA LEU A 10 5.13 7.65 -9.60
C LEU A 10 4.21 8.58 -8.81
N SER A 11 2.90 8.43 -8.95
CA SER A 11 1.94 9.27 -8.23
C SER A 11 0.53 8.66 -8.23
N ILE A 12 -0.24 9.06 -7.23
CA ILE A 12 -1.69 8.88 -7.21
C ILE A 12 -2.37 10.26 -7.09
N GLU A 13 -3.27 10.54 -8.03
CA GLU A 13 -4.15 11.71 -7.99
C GLU A 13 -5.50 11.31 -7.40
N LEU A 14 -5.97 12.06 -6.42
CA LEU A 14 -7.25 11.88 -5.73
C LEU A 14 -8.14 13.08 -6.00
N ARG A 15 -9.38 12.85 -6.40
CA ARG A 15 -10.39 13.90 -6.54
C ARG A 15 -11.69 13.44 -5.89
N ASN A 16 -12.23 14.28 -5.02
CA ASN A 16 -13.48 14.04 -4.29
C ASN A 16 -13.54 12.67 -3.59
N PHE A 17 -12.40 12.20 -3.09
CA PHE A 17 -12.24 10.90 -2.48
C PHE A 17 -12.00 11.03 -0.98
N LEU A 18 -12.90 10.48 -0.17
CA LEU A 18 -12.88 10.56 1.30
C LEU A 18 -12.68 12.01 1.79
N SER A 19 -11.60 12.29 2.51
CA SER A 19 -11.30 13.65 2.98
C SER A 19 -10.65 14.55 1.91
N PHE A 20 -10.23 14.01 0.77
CA PHE A 20 -9.54 14.76 -0.27
C PHE A 20 -10.50 15.36 -1.30
N LYS A 21 -10.53 16.69 -1.42
CA LYS A 21 -11.18 17.36 -2.55
C LYS A 21 -10.33 17.25 -3.82
N ARG A 22 -9.05 17.52 -3.70
CA ARG A 22 -8.04 17.33 -4.75
C ARG A 22 -6.67 17.21 -4.10
N ALA A 23 -5.96 16.14 -4.40
CA ALA A 23 -4.59 15.93 -3.94
C ALA A 23 -3.81 15.07 -4.94
N THR A 24 -2.51 15.25 -4.96
CA THR A 24 -1.57 14.40 -5.68
C THR A 24 -0.48 13.97 -4.71
N LEU A 25 -0.37 12.67 -4.49
CA LEU A 25 0.71 12.07 -3.70
C LEU A 25 1.74 11.49 -4.67
N SER A 26 2.94 12.09 -4.69
CA SER A 26 4.08 11.61 -5.47
C SER A 26 4.84 10.55 -4.68
N PHE A 27 5.25 9.48 -5.35
CA PHE A 27 6.01 8.38 -4.76
C PHE A 27 7.51 8.52 -5.07
N SER A 28 8.33 8.29 -4.07
CA SER A 28 9.78 8.05 -4.19
C SER A 28 10.10 6.65 -3.66
N ASP A 29 11.36 6.31 -3.48
CA ASP A 29 11.75 4.98 -2.99
C ASP A 29 11.30 4.75 -1.54
N PHE A 30 11.37 5.80 -0.71
CA PHE A 30 10.83 5.81 0.65
C PHE A 30 10.02 7.08 0.90
N ILE A 31 8.81 6.94 1.47
CA ILE A 31 7.93 8.05 1.82
C ILE A 31 7.33 7.82 3.19
N ALA A 32 7.31 8.88 4.00
CA ALA A 32 6.55 8.91 5.24
C ALA A 32 5.47 10.00 5.18
N LEU A 33 4.21 9.60 5.30
CA LEU A 33 3.10 10.51 5.50
C LEU A 33 3.03 10.90 6.98
N VAL A 34 3.28 12.16 7.26
CA VAL A 34 3.31 12.72 8.61
C VAL A 34 2.23 13.79 8.77
N GLY A 35 1.75 13.97 9.99
CA GLY A 35 0.73 14.98 10.29
C GLY A 35 -0.17 14.55 11.45
N PRO A 36 -1.02 15.45 11.96
CA PRO A 36 -1.88 15.18 13.11
C PRO A 36 -2.90 14.06 12.83
N ASN A 37 -3.53 13.58 13.90
CA ASN A 37 -4.65 12.65 13.80
C ASN A 37 -5.78 13.28 12.97
N ALA A 38 -6.51 12.45 12.22
CA ALA A 38 -7.59 12.88 11.33
C ALA A 38 -7.16 13.81 10.17
N SER A 39 -5.86 14.00 9.91
CA SER A 39 -5.38 14.80 8.77
C SER A 39 -5.70 14.18 7.41
N GLY A 40 -5.90 12.86 7.34
CA GLY A 40 -6.23 12.15 6.10
C GLY A 40 -5.18 11.12 5.65
N LYS A 41 -4.15 10.81 6.46
CA LYS A 41 -3.13 9.81 6.11
C LYS A 41 -3.74 8.46 5.74
N SER A 42 -4.59 7.89 6.60
CA SER A 42 -5.27 6.62 6.32
C SER A 42 -6.24 6.71 5.13
N ASN A 43 -6.77 7.90 4.83
CA ASN A 43 -7.60 8.10 3.64
C ASN A 43 -6.78 8.04 2.34
N ALA A 44 -5.52 8.49 2.36
CA ALA A 44 -4.59 8.31 1.24
C ALA A 44 -4.26 6.83 1.05
N VAL A 45 -4.01 6.10 2.14
CA VAL A 45 -3.78 4.64 2.10
C VAL A 45 -5.03 3.89 1.62
N ALA A 46 -6.23 4.30 2.03
CA ALA A 46 -7.49 3.71 1.58
C ALA A 46 -7.68 3.78 0.05
N ALA A 47 -7.17 4.84 -0.60
CA ALA A 47 -7.19 4.94 -2.07
C ALA A 47 -6.28 3.89 -2.72
N ILE A 48 -5.08 3.68 -2.19
CA ILE A 48 -4.15 2.65 -2.68
C ILE A 48 -4.74 1.25 -2.47
N ARG A 49 -5.31 1.01 -1.29
CA ARG A 49 -5.99 -0.25 -0.94
C ARG A 49 -7.18 -0.52 -1.86
N LEU A 50 -7.97 0.50 -2.21
CA LEU A 50 -9.08 0.34 -3.15
C LEU A 50 -8.57 -0.12 -4.52
N LEU A 51 -7.53 0.51 -5.06
CA LEU A 51 -6.95 0.13 -6.35
C LEU A 51 -6.43 -1.31 -6.36
N ARG A 52 -5.74 -1.74 -5.29
CA ARG A 52 -5.26 -3.11 -5.14
C ARG A 52 -6.38 -4.16 -5.14
N GLU A 53 -7.50 -3.83 -4.52
CA GLU A 53 -8.61 -4.77 -4.34
C GLU A 53 -9.47 -4.96 -5.60
N ILE A 54 -9.46 -3.99 -6.53
CA ILE A 54 -10.26 -4.08 -7.76
C ILE A 54 -9.96 -5.37 -8.56
N PRO A 55 -8.71 -5.71 -8.89
CA PRO A 55 -8.44 -6.95 -9.64
C PRO A 55 -8.65 -8.23 -8.83
N SER A 56 -8.57 -8.15 -7.49
CA SER A 56 -8.67 -9.34 -6.62
C SER A 56 -10.10 -9.70 -6.26
N TYR A 57 -10.94 -8.71 -5.99
CA TYR A 57 -12.31 -8.90 -5.48
C TYR A 57 -13.38 -8.30 -6.38
N GLY A 58 -12.99 -7.54 -7.41
CA GLY A 58 -13.90 -6.73 -8.21
C GLY A 58 -14.29 -5.41 -7.54
N LEU A 59 -14.63 -4.42 -8.35
CA LEU A 59 -14.96 -3.07 -7.89
C LEU A 59 -16.13 -3.01 -6.90
N PRO A 60 -17.25 -3.76 -7.07
CA PRO A 60 -18.37 -3.70 -6.13
C PRO A 60 -18.00 -4.14 -4.71
N LEU A 61 -17.26 -5.25 -4.58
CA LEU A 61 -16.84 -5.73 -3.26
C LEU A 61 -15.79 -4.82 -2.64
N ALA A 62 -14.85 -4.31 -3.44
CA ALA A 62 -13.86 -3.35 -2.99
C ALA A 62 -14.51 -2.06 -2.43
N ILE A 63 -15.60 -1.60 -3.01
CA ILE A 63 -16.40 -0.46 -2.51
C ILE A 63 -17.20 -0.85 -1.25
N ALA A 64 -17.86 -2.01 -1.27
CA ALA A 64 -18.68 -2.48 -0.15
C ALA A 64 -17.85 -2.65 1.15
N ARG A 65 -16.62 -3.16 1.05
CA ARG A 65 -15.68 -3.26 2.18
C ARG A 65 -15.36 -1.92 2.86
N ARG A 66 -15.64 -0.79 2.19
CA ARG A 66 -15.42 0.58 2.69
C ARG A 66 -16.72 1.27 3.12
N GLY A 67 -17.77 0.49 3.37
CA GLY A 67 -19.07 1.02 3.79
C GLY A 67 -19.92 1.57 2.63
N GLY A 68 -19.57 1.23 1.39
CA GLY A 68 -20.33 1.59 0.21
C GLY A 68 -19.88 2.90 -0.46
N PHE A 69 -20.50 3.20 -1.61
CA PHE A 69 -20.10 4.29 -2.48
C PHE A 69 -20.16 5.67 -1.82
N ASP A 70 -21.21 5.96 -1.04
CA ASP A 70 -21.39 7.27 -0.41
C ASP A 70 -20.31 7.58 0.65
N GLN A 71 -19.70 6.54 1.25
CA GLN A 71 -18.58 6.71 2.17
C GLN A 71 -17.27 7.07 1.47
N LEU A 72 -17.13 6.72 0.19
CA LEU A 72 -15.95 7.09 -0.60
C LEU A 72 -15.94 8.54 -1.07
N ARG A 73 -17.11 9.19 -1.07
CA ARG A 73 -17.28 10.54 -1.62
C ARG A 73 -16.78 11.59 -0.63
N HIS A 74 -16.09 12.58 -1.12
CA HIS A 74 -15.74 13.75 -0.32
C HIS A 74 -17.00 14.50 0.15
N ARG A 75 -17.14 14.67 1.46
CA ARG A 75 -18.25 15.40 2.07
C ARG A 75 -17.98 16.89 1.98
N SER A 76 -18.53 17.56 0.98
CA SER A 76 -18.54 19.03 0.85
C SER A 76 -19.90 19.60 1.24
N ARG A 77 -19.94 20.93 1.48
CA ARG A 77 -21.23 21.64 1.60
C ARG A 77 -21.93 21.59 0.25
N GLY A 78 -23.14 21.01 0.19
CA GLY A 78 -23.91 20.80 -1.03
C GLY A 78 -23.91 19.34 -1.50
N HIS A 79 -24.15 19.12 -2.80
CA HIS A 79 -24.13 17.77 -3.36
C HIS A 79 -22.71 17.21 -3.42
N PRO A 80 -22.48 15.99 -2.91
CA PRO A 80 -21.15 15.37 -2.98
C PRO A 80 -20.75 15.13 -4.43
N ASN A 81 -19.52 15.51 -4.77
CA ASN A 81 -18.99 15.31 -6.12
C ASN A 81 -18.54 13.86 -6.34
N ASP A 82 -18.44 13.47 -7.60
CA ASP A 82 -18.03 12.14 -7.99
C ASP A 82 -16.54 11.90 -7.74
N PRO A 83 -16.18 10.78 -7.09
CA PRO A 83 -14.79 10.45 -6.82
C PRO A 83 -14.07 9.97 -8.07
N SER A 84 -12.80 10.37 -8.20
CA SER A 84 -11.90 9.80 -9.19
C SER A 84 -10.49 9.59 -8.64
N LEU A 85 -9.85 8.53 -9.13
CA LEU A 85 -8.49 8.13 -8.82
C LEU A 85 -7.71 8.00 -10.14
N LYS A 86 -6.44 8.44 -10.13
CA LYS A 86 -5.52 8.17 -11.24
C LYS A 86 -4.16 7.77 -10.68
N LEU A 87 -3.72 6.58 -11.04
CA LEU A 87 -2.41 6.03 -10.70
C LEU A 87 -1.48 6.15 -11.90
N THR A 88 -0.30 6.72 -11.70
CA THR A 88 0.75 6.82 -12.71
C THR A 88 1.92 5.95 -12.29
N PHE A 89 2.45 5.16 -13.22
CA PHE A 89 3.54 4.22 -12.98
C PHE A 89 4.44 4.06 -14.21
N GLU A 90 5.60 3.47 -14.02
CA GLU A 90 6.53 3.07 -15.07
C GLU A 90 6.78 1.57 -15.01
N ILE A 91 6.94 0.95 -16.16
CA ILE A 91 7.45 -0.42 -16.31
C ILE A 91 8.91 -0.30 -16.71
N GLU A 92 9.77 -1.07 -16.08
CA GLU A 92 11.20 -1.08 -16.34
C GLU A 92 11.51 -1.25 -17.83
N GLY A 93 12.45 -0.43 -18.32
CA GLY A 93 12.81 -0.37 -19.75
C GLY A 93 11.83 0.45 -20.62
N SER A 94 10.70 0.89 -20.12
CA SER A 94 9.79 1.78 -20.85
C SER A 94 10.25 3.24 -20.75
N VAL A 95 10.21 3.96 -21.88
CA VAL A 95 10.55 5.40 -21.92
C VAL A 95 9.36 6.31 -21.62
N ARG A 96 8.16 5.75 -21.45
CA ARG A 96 6.92 6.51 -21.25
C ARG A 96 6.20 6.05 -19.99
N LYS A 97 5.56 7.02 -19.33
CA LYS A 97 4.72 6.78 -18.13
C LYS A 97 3.41 6.14 -18.51
N SER A 98 3.08 5.07 -17.82
CA SER A 98 1.80 4.37 -17.89
C SER A 98 0.83 4.93 -16.85
N HIS A 99 -0.48 4.73 -17.05
CA HIS A 99 -1.47 5.15 -16.07
C HIS A 99 -2.72 4.28 -16.08
N TYR A 100 -3.41 4.28 -14.95
CA TYR A 100 -4.76 3.78 -14.79
C TYR A 100 -5.61 4.84 -14.12
N SER A 101 -6.83 5.07 -14.58
CA SER A 101 -7.77 6.02 -13.99
C SER A 101 -9.16 5.43 -13.89
N LEU A 102 -9.85 5.76 -12.79
CA LEU A 102 -11.23 5.35 -12.49
C LEU A 102 -12.01 6.56 -11.97
N SER A 103 -13.19 6.79 -12.54
CA SER A 103 -14.14 7.80 -12.09
C SER A 103 -15.51 7.16 -11.91
N LEU A 104 -16.07 7.34 -10.73
CA LEU A 104 -17.37 6.80 -10.34
C LEU A 104 -18.40 7.91 -10.32
N GLY A 105 -19.67 7.58 -10.56
CA GLY A 105 -20.78 8.51 -10.50
C GLY A 105 -21.95 7.97 -9.71
N ALA A 106 -22.64 8.86 -8.98
CA ALA A 106 -23.83 8.50 -8.23
C ALA A 106 -25.00 8.14 -9.14
N VAL A 107 -25.77 7.15 -8.71
CA VAL A 107 -27.07 6.77 -9.26
C VAL A 107 -28.10 6.87 -8.12
N LYS A 108 -29.38 7.05 -8.43
CA LYS A 108 -30.46 7.10 -7.43
C LYS A 108 -30.42 5.87 -6.50
N GLY A 109 -30.75 6.07 -5.23
CA GLY A 109 -30.82 4.97 -4.25
C GLY A 109 -29.47 4.57 -3.64
N GLY A 110 -28.46 5.45 -3.62
CA GLY A 110 -27.13 5.14 -3.04
C GLY A 110 -26.28 4.21 -3.91
N GLN A 111 -26.74 3.92 -5.12
CA GLN A 111 -25.99 3.13 -6.09
C GLN A 111 -24.97 3.99 -6.84
N TYR A 112 -24.05 3.33 -7.53
CA TYR A 112 -23.04 4.00 -8.35
C TYR A 112 -22.90 3.32 -9.72
N ARG A 113 -22.30 4.04 -10.64
CA ARG A 113 -21.82 3.52 -11.93
C ARG A 113 -20.39 3.96 -12.18
N VAL A 114 -19.70 3.23 -13.02
CA VAL A 114 -18.42 3.68 -13.56
C VAL A 114 -18.71 4.68 -14.68
N LYS A 115 -18.35 5.95 -14.46
CA LYS A 115 -18.49 7.01 -15.48
C LYS A 115 -17.42 6.94 -16.54
N LYS A 116 -16.18 6.77 -16.10
CA LYS A 116 -15.01 6.64 -16.97
C LYS A 116 -14.00 5.72 -16.31
N GLU A 117 -13.40 4.87 -17.10
CA GLU A 117 -12.27 4.06 -16.70
C GLU A 117 -11.33 3.97 -17.89
N SER A 118 -10.04 4.18 -17.67
CA SER A 118 -9.07 4.10 -18.77
C SER A 118 -7.72 3.63 -18.27
N GLY A 119 -6.98 3.01 -19.15
CA GLY A 119 -5.61 2.60 -18.91
C GLY A 119 -4.75 2.75 -20.14
N ARG A 120 -3.49 3.10 -19.94
CA ARG A 120 -2.44 3.14 -20.96
C ARG A 120 -1.20 2.49 -20.39
N VAL A 121 -0.67 1.52 -21.11
CA VAL A 121 0.53 0.79 -20.74
C VAL A 121 1.54 0.90 -21.86
N PHE A 122 2.76 1.27 -21.51
CA PHE A 122 3.90 1.31 -22.40
C PHE A 122 4.93 0.26 -21.96
N TYR A 123 5.42 -0.53 -22.92
CA TYR A 123 6.32 -1.65 -22.67
C TYR A 123 7.76 -1.33 -23.11
N ALA A 124 8.71 -2.08 -22.58
CA ALA A 124 10.14 -1.91 -22.87
C ALA A 124 10.50 -2.16 -24.34
N ASP A 125 9.74 -3.02 -25.02
CA ASP A 125 9.93 -3.36 -26.43
C ASP A 125 9.34 -2.32 -27.42
N GLY A 126 8.86 -1.19 -26.90
CA GLY A 126 8.20 -0.12 -27.67
C GLY A 126 6.73 -0.39 -27.95
N GLY A 127 6.19 -1.52 -27.51
CA GLY A 127 4.77 -1.83 -27.58
C GLY A 127 3.95 -0.94 -26.64
N ARG A 128 2.67 -0.81 -26.95
CA ARG A 128 1.69 -0.14 -26.08
C ARG A 128 0.34 -0.83 -26.14
N SER A 129 -0.38 -0.78 -25.03
CA SER A 129 -1.76 -1.20 -24.96
C SER A 129 -2.58 -0.20 -24.16
N GLY A 130 -3.88 -0.17 -24.39
CA GLY A 130 -4.74 0.70 -23.64
C GLY A 130 -6.20 0.34 -23.79
N PHE A 131 -7.02 0.97 -22.94
CA PHE A 131 -8.46 0.92 -23.05
C PHE A 131 -9.08 2.22 -22.57
N ASP A 132 -10.26 2.48 -23.08
CA ASP A 132 -11.18 3.53 -22.65
C ASP A 132 -12.55 2.90 -22.45
N ARG A 133 -13.13 3.13 -21.30
CA ARG A 133 -14.49 2.79 -20.99
C ARG A 133 -15.32 4.05 -20.82
N GLY A 134 -16.38 4.14 -21.61
CA GLY A 134 -17.52 5.03 -21.41
C GLY A 134 -18.66 4.34 -20.66
N GLU A 135 -19.85 4.90 -20.78
CA GLU A 135 -21.05 4.34 -20.13
C GLU A 135 -21.54 3.06 -20.81
N GLU A 136 -21.44 2.96 -22.13
CA GLU A 136 -22.05 1.89 -22.94
C GLU A 136 -21.05 0.93 -23.57
N SER A 137 -19.76 1.27 -23.61
CA SER A 137 -18.76 0.45 -24.29
C SER A 137 -17.38 0.54 -23.65
N VAL A 138 -16.61 -0.51 -23.89
CA VAL A 138 -15.16 -0.57 -23.63
C VAL A 138 -14.46 -0.72 -24.99
N HIS A 139 -13.54 0.19 -25.27
CA HIS A 139 -12.66 0.12 -26.43
C HIS A 139 -11.25 -0.19 -25.93
N SER A 140 -10.65 -1.25 -26.43
CA SER A 140 -9.27 -1.62 -26.08
C SER A 140 -8.42 -1.78 -27.34
N TYR A 141 -7.13 -1.57 -27.21
CA TYR A 141 -6.17 -1.75 -28.29
C TYR A 141 -4.86 -2.31 -27.79
N VAL A 142 -4.14 -2.97 -28.70
CA VAL A 142 -2.73 -3.34 -28.57
C VAL A 142 -2.00 -2.94 -29.84
N GLU A 143 -0.83 -2.37 -29.68
CA GLU A 143 0.02 -1.90 -30.77
C GLU A 143 1.48 -2.19 -30.45
N HIS A 144 2.23 -2.57 -31.46
CA HIS A 144 3.65 -2.84 -31.35
C HIS A 144 4.37 -2.33 -32.62
N PRO A 145 5.61 -1.85 -32.54
CA PRO A 145 6.33 -1.35 -33.71
C PRO A 145 6.42 -2.32 -34.90
N LYS A 146 6.39 -3.63 -34.60
CA LYS A 146 6.52 -4.71 -35.61
C LYS A 146 5.20 -5.27 -36.12
N TRP A 147 4.05 -4.90 -35.50
CA TRP A 147 2.74 -5.46 -35.86
C TRP A 147 1.69 -4.36 -35.96
N PRO A 148 0.69 -4.53 -36.84
CA PRO A 148 -0.38 -3.56 -36.94
C PRO A 148 -1.18 -3.46 -35.62
N ARG A 149 -1.70 -2.27 -35.35
CA ARG A 149 -2.60 -2.01 -34.25
C ARG A 149 -3.84 -2.88 -34.38
N LYS A 150 -4.21 -3.56 -33.29
CA LYS A 150 -5.46 -4.31 -33.13
C LYS A 150 -6.36 -3.61 -32.16
N GLU A 151 -7.61 -3.44 -32.53
CA GLU A 151 -8.65 -2.80 -31.73
C GLU A 151 -9.78 -3.77 -31.44
N PHE A 152 -10.38 -3.61 -30.27
CA PHE A 152 -11.47 -4.44 -29.79
C PHE A 152 -12.51 -3.54 -29.13
N SER A 153 -13.79 -3.85 -29.32
CA SER A 153 -14.89 -3.09 -28.74
C SER A 153 -15.91 -4.05 -28.15
N PHE A 154 -16.36 -3.76 -26.94
CA PHE A 154 -17.34 -4.56 -26.23
C PHE A 154 -18.42 -3.65 -25.65
N GLY A 155 -19.67 -4.03 -25.80
CA GLY A 155 -20.77 -3.36 -25.10
C GLY A 155 -20.74 -3.65 -23.60
N THR A 156 -20.99 -2.67 -22.76
CA THR A 156 -20.98 -2.84 -21.31
C THR A 156 -22.33 -3.30 -20.75
N GLY A 157 -23.42 -3.12 -21.46
CA GLY A 157 -24.76 -3.44 -20.97
C GLY A 157 -25.06 -2.87 -19.57
N SER A 158 -26.29 -2.96 -19.14
CA SER A 158 -26.68 -2.47 -17.79
C SER A 158 -26.08 -3.27 -16.64
N SER A 159 -25.84 -4.57 -16.85
CA SER A 159 -25.28 -5.48 -15.83
C SER A 159 -23.82 -5.16 -15.44
N LEU A 160 -23.07 -4.47 -16.30
CA LEU A 160 -21.67 -4.09 -16.05
C LEU A 160 -21.49 -2.64 -15.59
N ALA A 161 -22.59 -1.88 -15.41
CA ALA A 161 -22.51 -0.45 -15.09
C ALA A 161 -21.66 -0.15 -13.82
N GLY A 162 -21.72 -1.01 -12.81
CA GLY A 162 -20.93 -0.89 -11.56
C GLY A 162 -19.64 -1.71 -11.54
N GLN A 163 -19.29 -2.45 -12.59
CA GLN A 163 -18.09 -3.30 -12.64
C GLN A 163 -16.91 -2.55 -13.25
N SER A 164 -15.67 -2.94 -12.89
CA SER A 164 -14.48 -2.48 -13.59
C SER A 164 -14.37 -3.10 -14.98
N ALA A 165 -13.83 -2.36 -15.94
CA ALA A 165 -13.54 -2.84 -17.27
C ALA A 165 -12.24 -3.66 -17.37
N LEU A 166 -11.45 -3.77 -16.32
CA LEU A 166 -10.15 -4.48 -16.36
C LEU A 166 -10.26 -5.90 -16.95
N PRO A 167 -11.26 -6.74 -16.58
CA PRO A 167 -11.39 -8.07 -17.17
C PRO A 167 -11.69 -8.04 -18.68
N ALA A 168 -12.42 -7.03 -19.16
CA ALA A 168 -12.78 -6.89 -20.56
C ALA A 168 -11.71 -6.17 -21.40
N ALA A 169 -10.76 -5.50 -20.76
CA ALA A 169 -9.76 -4.67 -21.43
C ALA A 169 -8.53 -5.46 -21.95
N LEU A 170 -8.66 -6.76 -22.08
CA LEU A 170 -7.66 -7.69 -22.67
C LEU A 170 -6.23 -7.45 -22.15
N VAL A 171 -5.28 -7.21 -23.06
CA VAL A 171 -3.86 -7.06 -22.73
C VAL A 171 -3.62 -5.90 -21.75
N ALA A 172 -4.22 -4.74 -21.99
CA ALA A 172 -4.09 -3.59 -21.09
C ALA A 172 -4.67 -3.89 -19.70
N GLY A 173 -5.86 -4.49 -19.66
CA GLY A 173 -6.54 -4.83 -18.41
C GLY A 173 -5.77 -5.87 -17.59
N THR A 174 -5.25 -6.91 -18.23
CA THR A 174 -4.43 -7.93 -17.58
C THR A 174 -3.14 -7.34 -17.00
N THR A 175 -2.45 -6.48 -17.78
CA THR A 175 -1.21 -5.84 -17.32
C THR A 175 -1.50 -4.89 -16.16
N ILE A 176 -2.53 -4.04 -16.26
CA ILE A 176 -2.90 -3.12 -15.19
C ILE A 176 -3.33 -3.88 -13.93
N SER A 177 -4.10 -4.97 -14.07
CA SER A 177 -4.46 -5.83 -12.95
C SER A 177 -3.22 -6.37 -12.23
N ALA A 178 -2.23 -6.86 -12.97
CA ALA A 178 -0.96 -7.32 -12.40
C ALA A 178 -0.17 -6.19 -11.73
N VAL A 179 -0.21 -4.96 -12.28
CA VAL A 179 0.39 -3.77 -11.67
C VAL A 179 -0.31 -3.38 -10.37
N LEU A 180 -1.65 -3.34 -10.37
CA LEU A 180 -2.42 -3.00 -9.17
C LEU A 180 -2.23 -4.02 -8.04
N GLN A 181 -2.05 -5.29 -8.35
CA GLN A 181 -1.74 -6.33 -7.37
C GLN A 181 -0.37 -6.16 -6.69
N ARG A 182 0.55 -5.36 -7.28
CA ARG A 182 1.84 -4.99 -6.67
C ARG A 182 1.75 -3.83 -5.67
N LEU A 183 0.59 -3.24 -5.49
CA LEU A 183 0.29 -2.35 -4.39
C LEU A 183 -0.03 -3.21 -3.16
N GLN A 184 0.79 -3.19 -2.14
CA GLN A 184 0.56 -3.95 -0.92
C GLN A 184 0.34 -3.00 0.25
N THR A 185 -0.63 -3.30 1.10
CA THR A 185 -0.90 -2.54 2.32
C THR A 185 -0.82 -3.43 3.54
N VAL A 186 -0.22 -2.93 4.60
CA VAL A 186 0.00 -3.63 5.86
C VAL A 186 -0.55 -2.76 6.99
N GLU A 187 -1.58 -3.27 7.65
CA GLU A 187 -2.23 -2.69 8.83
C GLU A 187 -2.45 -3.84 9.80
N VAL A 188 -1.35 -4.31 10.39
CA VAL A 188 -1.35 -5.53 11.20
C VAL A 188 -2.28 -5.42 12.40
N ASN A 189 -3.16 -6.41 12.55
CA ASN A 189 -3.93 -6.64 13.75
C ASN A 189 -3.29 -7.79 14.56
N PRO A 190 -2.54 -7.51 15.64
CA PRO A 190 -1.85 -8.55 16.40
C PRO A 190 -2.78 -9.62 16.95
N ALA A 191 -4.03 -9.28 17.30
CA ALA A 191 -5.00 -10.27 17.76
C ALA A 191 -5.28 -11.33 16.69
N LYS A 192 -5.43 -10.94 15.40
CA LYS A 192 -5.60 -11.90 14.30
C LYS A 192 -4.35 -12.74 14.03
N VAL A 193 -3.17 -12.15 14.21
CA VAL A 193 -1.90 -12.89 14.10
C VAL A 193 -1.76 -13.93 15.23
N ALA A 194 -2.23 -13.59 16.45
CA ALA A 194 -2.19 -14.44 17.62
C ALA A 194 -3.19 -15.62 17.58
N GLU A 195 -4.27 -15.50 16.80
CA GLU A 195 -5.27 -16.54 16.64
C GLU A 195 -4.76 -17.72 15.79
N LEU A 196 -5.50 -18.83 15.88
CA LEU A 196 -5.30 -19.95 14.98
C LEU A 196 -5.83 -19.57 13.58
N GLN A 197 -4.97 -19.64 12.58
CA GLN A 197 -5.26 -19.22 11.22
C GLN A 197 -5.69 -20.40 10.35
N GLU A 198 -6.65 -20.17 9.47
CA GLU A 198 -6.98 -21.13 8.41
C GLU A 198 -5.83 -21.22 7.41
N PRO A 199 -5.42 -22.44 6.98
CA PRO A 199 -4.46 -22.58 5.90
C PRO A 199 -4.97 -21.84 4.65
N SER A 200 -4.16 -20.97 4.11
CA SER A 200 -4.50 -20.18 2.92
C SER A 200 -3.61 -20.57 1.75
N SER A 201 -4.22 -20.84 0.59
CA SER A 201 -3.50 -21.02 -0.67
C SER A 201 -3.15 -19.67 -1.34
N THR A 202 -3.56 -18.56 -0.74
CA THR A 202 -3.27 -17.23 -1.25
C THR A 202 -1.81 -16.90 -1.01
N GLU A 203 -1.09 -16.61 -2.08
CA GLU A 203 0.30 -16.11 -2.02
C GLU A 203 0.39 -14.62 -1.66
N ILE A 204 -0.73 -13.97 -1.38
CA ILE A 204 -0.80 -12.53 -1.10
C ILE A 204 -1.05 -12.32 0.39
N PHE A 205 -0.19 -11.54 1.03
CA PHE A 205 -0.33 -11.14 2.43
C PHE A 205 -1.62 -10.33 2.64
N GLU A 206 -2.50 -10.80 3.53
CA GLU A 206 -3.67 -10.05 3.96
C GLU A 206 -3.25 -8.89 4.88
N SER A 207 -3.79 -7.70 4.61
CA SER A 207 -3.31 -6.46 5.24
C SER A 207 -3.30 -6.50 6.77
N ASP A 208 -4.18 -7.27 7.39
CA ASP A 208 -4.31 -7.41 8.84
C ASP A 208 -3.46 -8.54 9.46
N GLY A 209 -2.76 -9.31 8.63
CA GLY A 209 -1.90 -10.41 9.06
C GLY A 209 -2.64 -11.73 9.31
N SER A 210 -3.93 -11.83 8.95
CA SER A 210 -4.76 -13.02 9.21
C SER A 210 -4.28 -14.29 8.49
N ASN A 211 -3.39 -14.20 7.50
CA ASN A 211 -2.79 -15.33 6.79
C ASN A 211 -1.26 -15.41 6.92
N VAL A 212 -0.67 -14.66 7.88
CA VAL A 212 0.79 -14.53 7.98
C VAL A 212 1.49 -15.87 8.20
N ALA A 213 0.86 -16.83 8.91
CA ALA A 213 1.43 -18.15 9.11
C ALA A 213 1.54 -18.93 7.80
N SER A 214 0.51 -18.88 6.93
CA SER A 214 0.54 -19.53 5.61
C SER A 214 1.60 -18.89 4.70
N ILE A 215 1.71 -17.55 4.69
CA ILE A 215 2.73 -16.86 3.92
C ILE A 215 4.14 -17.24 4.40
N PHE A 216 4.37 -17.23 5.71
CA PHE A 216 5.66 -17.62 6.27
C PHE A 216 5.98 -19.12 6.00
N GLU A 217 4.96 -20.00 6.03
CA GLU A 217 5.10 -21.42 5.66
C GLU A 217 5.51 -21.59 4.18
N SER A 218 5.08 -20.71 3.30
CA SER A 218 5.42 -20.77 1.86
C SER A 218 6.85 -20.34 1.54
N PHE A 219 7.53 -19.63 2.44
CA PHE A 219 8.91 -19.17 2.24
C PHE A 219 9.88 -20.36 2.20
N ASP A 220 10.92 -20.22 1.40
CA ASP A 220 12.06 -21.14 1.46
C ASP A 220 12.82 -21.00 2.79
N LYS A 221 13.73 -21.92 3.06
CA LYS A 221 14.50 -21.96 4.31
C LYS A 221 15.33 -20.68 4.50
N THR A 222 15.89 -20.16 3.43
CA THR A 222 16.75 -18.95 3.46
C THR A 222 15.94 -17.72 3.85
N THR A 223 14.80 -17.51 3.22
CA THR A 223 13.91 -16.39 3.51
C THR A 223 13.33 -16.46 4.93
N ARG A 224 12.97 -17.68 5.41
CA ARG A 224 12.52 -17.85 6.81
C ARG A 224 13.62 -17.50 7.81
N GLN A 225 14.87 -17.90 7.52
CA GLN A 225 15.99 -17.55 8.34
C GLN A 225 16.23 -16.04 8.35
N GLU A 226 16.16 -15.39 7.20
CA GLU A 226 16.29 -13.94 7.06
C GLU A 226 15.22 -13.19 7.87
N VAL A 227 13.95 -13.61 7.83
CA VAL A 227 12.89 -13.06 8.69
C VAL A 227 13.27 -13.22 10.17
N THR A 228 13.76 -14.39 10.56
CA THR A 228 14.12 -14.67 11.94
C THR A 228 15.28 -13.77 12.42
N GLU A 229 16.34 -13.63 11.63
CA GLU A 229 17.50 -12.79 11.93
C GLU A 229 17.11 -11.31 12.03
N ARG A 230 16.32 -10.82 11.09
CA ARG A 230 15.80 -9.44 11.11
C ARG A 230 14.87 -9.18 12.29
N LEU A 231 14.03 -10.15 12.66
CA LEU A 231 13.19 -10.02 13.85
C LEU A 231 14.05 -10.05 15.13
N ALA A 232 15.09 -10.87 15.20
CA ALA A 232 16.01 -10.90 16.33
C ALA A 232 16.73 -9.57 16.54
N ALA A 233 16.99 -8.81 15.48
CA ALA A 233 17.55 -7.46 15.58
C ALA A 233 16.57 -6.43 16.18
N ILE A 234 15.25 -6.63 15.99
CA ILE A 234 14.19 -5.77 16.55
C ILE A 234 13.80 -6.25 17.96
N VAL A 235 13.69 -7.56 18.14
CA VAL A 235 13.24 -8.23 19.38
C VAL A 235 14.35 -9.17 19.86
N PRO A 236 15.26 -8.70 20.74
CA PRO A 236 16.37 -9.51 21.21
C PRO A 236 15.91 -10.83 21.86
N GLY A 237 16.69 -11.88 21.60
CA GLY A 237 16.43 -13.21 22.15
C GLY A 237 15.63 -14.16 21.24
N ILE A 238 15.07 -13.71 20.15
CA ILE A 238 14.45 -14.61 19.15
C ILE A 238 15.52 -15.48 18.52
N VAL A 239 15.32 -16.82 18.58
CA VAL A 239 16.26 -17.84 18.09
C VAL A 239 15.74 -18.53 16.83
N SER A 240 14.45 -18.91 16.81
CA SER A 240 13.81 -19.49 15.64
C SER A 240 12.31 -19.23 15.62
N ILE A 241 11.75 -19.28 14.44
CA ILE A 241 10.32 -19.13 14.21
C ILE A 241 9.89 -20.27 13.30
N GLU A 242 8.82 -20.95 13.69
CA GLU A 242 8.26 -22.09 12.97
C GLU A 242 6.76 -21.95 12.85
N VAL A 243 6.19 -22.56 11.81
CA VAL A 243 4.74 -22.76 11.71
C VAL A 243 4.38 -24.09 12.39
N ALA A 244 3.48 -24.04 13.34
CA ALA A 244 2.94 -25.22 14.00
C ALA A 244 1.51 -25.46 13.53
N ARG A 245 1.16 -26.74 13.34
CA ARG A 245 -0.19 -27.18 13.00
C ARG A 245 -0.90 -27.67 14.26
N LEU A 246 -2.06 -27.12 14.55
CA LEU A 246 -2.95 -27.53 15.62
C LEU A 246 -4.28 -27.95 14.98
N ALA A 247 -4.50 -29.25 14.87
CA ALA A 247 -5.55 -29.83 14.05
C ALA A 247 -5.47 -29.38 12.58
N ASP A 248 -6.48 -28.68 12.09
CA ASP A 248 -6.61 -28.14 10.73
C ASP A 248 -6.12 -26.70 10.58
N LYS A 249 -5.66 -26.08 11.69
CA LYS A 249 -5.25 -24.66 11.71
C LYS A 249 -3.75 -24.50 11.91
N LEU A 250 -3.27 -23.30 11.52
CA LEU A 250 -1.88 -22.88 11.66
C LEU A 250 -1.72 -21.88 12.81
N THR A 251 -0.58 -21.95 13.46
CA THR A 251 -0.09 -20.91 14.37
C THR A 251 1.41 -20.77 14.25
N LEU A 252 1.96 -19.67 14.77
CA LEU A 252 3.40 -19.44 14.83
C LEU A 252 3.92 -19.90 16.19
N ARG A 253 5.11 -20.50 16.18
CA ARG A 253 5.89 -20.88 17.34
C ARG A 253 7.21 -20.15 17.32
N PHE A 254 7.46 -19.38 18.35
CA PHE A 254 8.69 -18.62 18.55
C PHE A 254 9.54 -19.30 19.61
N LYS A 255 10.82 -19.49 19.33
CA LYS A 255 11.80 -19.93 20.31
C LYS A 255 12.61 -18.73 20.75
N GLN A 256 12.64 -18.48 22.05
CA GLN A 256 13.31 -17.31 22.63
C GLN A 256 14.34 -17.75 23.66
N ALA A 257 15.56 -17.24 23.54
CA ALA A 257 16.63 -17.44 24.51
C ALA A 257 16.29 -16.70 25.80
N SER A 258 16.70 -17.26 26.92
CA SER A 258 16.62 -16.61 28.23
C SER A 258 17.86 -15.77 28.48
N SER A 259 17.68 -14.60 29.10
CA SER A 259 18.78 -13.68 29.45
C SER A 259 19.66 -14.19 30.60
N ASP A 260 19.17 -15.19 31.36
CA ASP A 260 19.84 -15.78 32.51
C ASP A 260 20.63 -17.07 32.19
N GLY A 261 20.79 -17.41 30.90
CA GLY A 261 21.48 -18.61 30.44
C GLY A 261 20.67 -19.90 30.57
N ALA A 262 19.39 -19.82 30.95
CA ALA A 262 18.47 -20.95 30.91
C ALA A 262 18.21 -21.42 29.47
N PRO A 263 17.78 -22.69 29.25
CA PRO A 263 17.42 -23.16 27.93
C PRO A 263 16.35 -22.29 27.27
N ALA A 264 16.51 -22.09 25.96
CA ALA A 264 15.52 -21.34 25.18
C ALA A 264 14.12 -21.97 25.29
N ARG A 265 13.11 -21.12 25.45
CA ARG A 265 11.70 -21.53 25.63
C ARG A 265 10.92 -21.30 24.35
N GLU A 266 9.89 -22.11 24.18
CA GLU A 266 8.96 -22.01 23.05
C GLU A 266 7.67 -21.31 23.49
N PHE A 267 7.20 -20.37 22.66
CA PHE A 267 5.98 -19.61 22.85
C PHE A 267 5.14 -19.68 21.58
N LEU A 268 3.84 -19.88 21.70
CA LEU A 268 2.92 -19.73 20.60
C LEU A 268 2.62 -18.24 20.34
N ALA A 269 2.15 -17.90 19.14
CA ALA A 269 1.83 -16.51 18.77
C ALA A 269 1.00 -15.78 19.83
N LYS A 270 -0.02 -16.44 20.41
CA LYS A 270 -0.89 -15.87 21.46
C LYS A 270 -0.18 -15.47 22.76
N GLN A 271 1.05 -15.92 22.96
CA GLN A 271 1.88 -15.61 24.14
C GLN A 271 2.93 -14.54 23.86
N MET A 272 3.04 -14.12 22.59
CA MET A 272 3.97 -13.07 22.19
C MET A 272 3.34 -11.68 22.37
N SER A 273 4.21 -10.67 22.51
CA SER A 273 3.74 -9.27 22.58
C SER A 273 3.20 -8.80 21.23
N ASP A 274 2.26 -7.86 21.25
CA ASP A 274 1.68 -7.24 20.06
C ASP A 274 2.77 -6.63 19.16
N GLY A 275 3.79 -6.00 19.75
CA GLY A 275 4.92 -5.43 19.02
C GLY A 275 5.75 -6.47 18.30
N THR A 276 5.99 -7.64 18.91
CA THR A 276 6.68 -8.76 18.26
C THR A 276 5.88 -9.29 17.06
N LEU A 277 4.58 -9.52 17.24
CA LEU A 277 3.71 -10.02 16.17
C LEU A 277 3.59 -9.01 15.02
N ARG A 278 3.54 -7.71 15.34
CA ARG A 278 3.52 -6.64 14.34
C ARG A 278 4.82 -6.57 13.56
N ALA A 279 5.97 -6.53 14.23
CA ALA A 279 7.28 -6.52 13.60
C ALA A 279 7.48 -7.75 12.70
N PHE A 280 7.14 -8.94 13.19
CA PHE A 280 7.18 -10.17 12.42
C PHE A 280 6.33 -10.06 11.14
N SER A 281 5.08 -9.62 11.28
CA SER A 281 4.16 -9.52 10.13
C SER A 281 4.62 -8.49 9.09
N ILE A 282 5.20 -7.37 9.53
CA ILE A 282 5.80 -6.37 8.63
C ILE A 282 6.98 -6.99 7.87
N LEU A 283 7.85 -7.75 8.54
CA LEU A 283 8.99 -8.42 7.90
C LEU A 283 8.54 -9.51 6.91
N VAL A 284 7.52 -10.29 7.25
CA VAL A 284 6.93 -11.28 6.32
C VAL A 284 6.36 -10.59 5.09
N ALA A 285 5.61 -9.50 5.26
CA ALA A 285 5.06 -8.74 4.14
C ALA A 285 6.16 -8.10 3.28
N LEU A 286 7.25 -7.64 3.88
CA LEU A 286 8.40 -7.04 3.20
C LEU A 286 9.17 -8.06 2.35
N LEU A 287 9.32 -9.28 2.86
CA LEU A 287 10.10 -10.33 2.22
C LEU A 287 9.27 -11.31 1.37
N GLN A 288 7.94 -11.16 1.37
CA GLN A 288 7.02 -12.05 0.67
C GLN A 288 7.24 -12.07 -0.85
N ASP A 289 7.40 -10.91 -1.45
CA ASP A 289 7.59 -10.81 -2.91
C ASP A 289 8.70 -9.81 -3.24
N LYS A 290 9.81 -10.33 -3.75
CA LYS A 290 10.91 -9.52 -4.30
C LYS A 290 10.49 -8.64 -5.50
N GLN A 291 9.22 -8.74 -5.94
CA GLN A 291 8.63 -7.96 -7.02
C GLN A 291 7.54 -6.99 -6.54
N SER A 292 7.38 -6.78 -5.24
CA SER A 292 6.47 -5.75 -4.72
C SER A 292 6.84 -4.40 -5.33
N GLY A 293 5.86 -3.70 -5.91
CA GLY A 293 6.10 -2.37 -6.46
C GLY A 293 6.07 -1.30 -5.38
N LEU A 294 5.02 -1.33 -4.52
CA LEU A 294 4.83 -0.40 -3.40
C LEU A 294 4.27 -1.14 -2.19
N LEU A 295 5.00 -1.10 -1.09
CA LEU A 295 4.57 -1.56 0.23
C LEU A 295 4.16 -0.37 1.08
N VAL A 296 2.92 -0.36 1.54
CA VAL A 296 2.36 0.67 2.43
C VAL A 296 2.18 0.09 3.82
N ILE A 297 2.79 0.69 4.83
CA ILE A 297 2.71 0.24 6.22
C ILE A 297 2.08 1.36 7.06
N GLU A 298 0.93 1.07 7.69
CA GLU A 298 0.28 2.02 8.57
C GLU A 298 0.83 1.90 9.99
N GLU A 299 1.33 3.03 10.51
CA GLU A 299 1.79 3.23 11.87
C GLU A 299 2.69 2.08 12.38
N PRO A 300 3.84 1.85 11.75
CA PRO A 300 4.73 0.74 12.12
C PRO A 300 5.22 0.82 13.56
N GLU A 301 5.16 1.99 14.19
CA GLU A 301 5.58 2.25 15.57
C GLU A 301 4.66 1.67 16.64
N ILE A 302 3.40 1.40 16.32
CA ILE A 302 2.44 0.96 17.34
C ILE A 302 2.90 -0.33 18.01
N ALA A 303 2.96 -0.30 19.35
CA ALA A 303 3.37 -1.40 20.22
C ALA A 303 4.84 -1.87 20.05
N ILE A 304 5.64 -1.22 19.22
CA ILE A 304 7.09 -1.49 19.10
C ILE A 304 7.84 -0.61 20.08
N HIS A 305 8.80 -1.22 20.79
CA HIS A 305 9.63 -0.49 21.75
C HIS A 305 10.48 0.58 21.04
N LEU A 306 10.58 1.77 21.63
CA LEU A 306 11.29 2.91 21.03
C LEU A 306 12.70 2.57 20.53
N GLY A 307 13.48 1.82 21.32
CA GLY A 307 14.82 1.41 20.93
C GLY A 307 14.89 0.49 19.69
N ALA A 308 13.78 -0.14 19.32
CA ALA A 308 13.69 -1.02 18.15
C ALA A 308 13.18 -0.28 16.88
N LEU A 309 12.60 0.92 17.03
CA LEU A 309 12.05 1.67 15.90
C LEU A 309 13.12 2.08 14.89
N SER A 310 14.29 2.53 15.35
CA SER A 310 15.40 2.89 14.49
C SER A 310 15.88 1.70 13.65
N THR A 311 15.97 0.52 14.27
CA THR A 311 16.32 -0.73 13.59
C THR A 311 15.27 -1.11 12.54
N LEU A 312 13.99 -1.03 12.89
CA LEU A 312 12.90 -1.29 11.94
C LEU A 312 12.97 -0.33 10.73
N VAL A 313 13.14 0.98 10.98
CA VAL A 313 13.24 1.98 9.90
C VAL A 313 14.47 1.72 9.02
N GLN A 314 15.61 1.34 9.58
CA GLN A 314 16.80 0.98 8.82
C GLN A 314 16.56 -0.25 7.94
N LEU A 315 15.90 -1.29 8.48
CA LEU A 315 15.54 -2.48 7.72
C LEU A 315 14.58 -2.15 6.57
N LEU A 316 13.57 -1.32 6.81
CA LEU A 316 12.68 -0.87 5.74
C LEU A 316 13.45 -0.10 4.67
N ARG A 317 14.35 0.79 5.06
CA ARG A 317 15.14 1.59 4.11
C ARG A 317 16.11 0.76 3.29
N SER A 318 16.67 -0.33 3.83
CA SER A 318 17.57 -1.21 3.08
C SER A 318 16.89 -1.96 1.92
N GLU A 319 15.56 -2.09 1.95
CA GLU A 319 14.78 -2.77 0.90
C GLU A 319 14.31 -1.83 -0.22
N THR A 320 14.59 -0.54 -0.12
CA THR A 320 14.08 0.44 -1.10
C THR A 320 14.68 0.32 -2.50
N GLU A 321 15.80 -0.37 -2.64
CA GLU A 321 16.32 -0.71 -3.96
C GLU A 321 15.40 -1.65 -4.76
N GLN A 322 14.62 -2.47 -4.07
CA GLN A 322 13.74 -3.47 -4.68
C GLN A 322 12.27 -3.07 -4.64
N THR A 323 11.82 -2.43 -3.55
CA THR A 323 10.42 -2.12 -3.28
C THR A 323 10.27 -0.68 -2.81
N GLN A 324 9.37 0.09 -3.41
CA GLN A 324 9.01 1.40 -2.86
C GLN A 324 8.27 1.23 -1.54
N ILE A 325 8.59 2.04 -0.54
CA ILE A 325 7.99 1.96 0.77
C ILE A 325 7.29 3.27 1.11
N LEU A 326 6.04 3.17 1.53
CA LEU A 326 5.29 4.27 2.11
C LEU A 326 4.87 3.89 3.53
N ILE A 327 5.19 4.74 4.49
CA ILE A 327 4.69 4.59 5.86
C ILE A 327 3.77 5.74 6.24
N THR A 328 2.82 5.51 7.13
CA THR A 328 2.15 6.58 7.87
C THR A 328 2.69 6.57 9.28
N THR A 329 2.96 7.73 9.87
CA THR A 329 3.51 7.80 11.22
C THR A 329 3.09 9.06 11.97
N HIS A 330 3.02 8.92 13.28
CA HIS A 330 2.93 10.01 14.26
C HIS A 330 4.18 10.06 15.16
N SER A 331 5.12 9.12 14.99
CA SER A 331 6.30 9.02 15.84
C SER A 331 7.36 10.04 15.45
N ALA A 332 7.71 10.92 16.37
CA ALA A 332 8.84 11.82 16.21
C ALA A 332 10.16 11.06 16.03
N ASP A 333 10.29 9.90 16.69
CA ASP A 333 11.51 9.07 16.62
C ASP A 333 11.68 8.44 15.22
N ILE A 334 10.57 8.04 14.57
CA ILE A 334 10.61 7.60 13.16
C ILE A 334 10.97 8.76 12.26
N VAL A 335 10.34 9.93 12.47
CA VAL A 335 10.57 11.12 11.63
C VAL A 335 12.03 11.59 11.75
N ASP A 336 12.63 11.52 12.94
CA ASP A 336 14.05 11.83 13.15
C ASP A 336 15.00 10.85 12.45
N ALA A 337 14.58 9.60 12.23
CA ALA A 337 15.38 8.59 11.54
C ALA A 337 15.29 8.67 10.00
N LEU A 338 14.48 9.59 9.45
CA LEU A 338 14.21 9.68 8.02
C LEU A 338 14.84 10.90 7.36
N PRO A 339 15.22 10.80 6.06
CA PRO A 339 15.62 11.94 5.28
C PRO A 339 14.45 12.94 5.12
N LEU A 340 14.71 14.23 5.20
CA LEU A 340 13.69 15.28 5.05
C LEU A 340 12.90 15.19 3.75
N ASP A 341 13.55 14.81 2.66
CA ASP A 341 12.93 14.72 1.34
C ASP A 341 12.00 13.51 1.19
N SER A 342 12.04 12.56 2.15
CA SER A 342 11.08 11.45 2.23
C SER A 342 9.78 11.84 2.94
N LEU A 343 9.74 12.95 3.64
CA LEU A 343 8.56 13.37 4.41
C LEU A 343 7.52 14.04 3.52
N ARG A 344 6.26 13.68 3.73
CA ARG A 344 5.09 14.32 3.13
C ARG A 344 4.14 14.72 4.24
N VAL A 345 3.92 16.03 4.38
CA VAL A 345 2.98 16.56 5.37
C VAL A 345 1.57 16.37 4.87
N VAL A 346 0.72 15.81 5.72
CA VAL A 346 -0.71 15.69 5.48
C VAL A 346 -1.45 16.53 6.52
N TRP A 347 -2.27 17.47 6.07
CA TRP A 347 -3.03 18.35 6.96
C TRP A 347 -4.47 18.52 6.48
N TYR A 348 -5.34 18.91 7.40
CA TYR A 348 -6.74 19.17 7.12
C TYR A 348 -7.01 20.66 7.20
N GLU A 349 -7.45 21.26 6.10
CA GLU A 349 -7.73 22.67 6.02
C GLU A 349 -8.93 22.94 5.12
N LYS A 350 -9.78 23.93 5.51
CA LYS A 350 -10.94 24.36 4.71
C LYS A 350 -11.87 23.21 4.30
N GLY A 351 -12.02 22.21 5.16
CA GLY A 351 -12.91 21.08 4.92
C GLY A 351 -12.32 19.96 4.05
N ALA A 352 -11.04 19.98 3.75
CA ALA A 352 -10.39 18.95 2.94
C ALA A 352 -8.98 18.61 3.47
N SER A 353 -8.58 17.36 3.25
CA SER A 353 -7.19 16.94 3.44
C SER A 353 -6.32 17.37 2.26
N ASN A 354 -5.10 17.75 2.57
CA ASN A 354 -4.07 18.12 1.62
C ASN A 354 -2.81 17.32 1.90
N VAL A 355 -1.91 17.22 0.92
CA VAL A 355 -0.61 16.57 1.05
C VAL A 355 0.43 17.34 0.24
N ALA A 356 1.59 17.60 0.84
CA ALA A 356 2.72 18.24 0.16
C ALA A 356 4.06 17.82 0.77
N GLU A 357 5.14 18.16 0.10
CA GLU A 357 6.50 18.09 0.65
C GLU A 357 6.67 19.11 1.76
N LEU A 358 7.76 18.97 2.55
CA LEU A 358 8.14 19.99 3.53
C LEU A 358 8.55 21.29 2.82
N ALA A 359 8.12 22.40 3.37
CA ALA A 359 8.56 23.72 2.93
C ALA A 359 10.07 23.93 3.18
N GLU A 360 10.73 24.72 2.33
CA GLU A 360 12.17 24.97 2.47
C GLU A 360 12.51 25.70 3.78
N HIS A 361 11.65 26.63 4.25
CA HIS A 361 11.86 27.28 5.54
C HIS A 361 11.83 26.33 6.73
N THR A 362 11.13 25.18 6.61
CA THR A 362 11.12 24.10 7.59
C THR A 362 12.37 23.22 7.49
N LYS A 363 12.87 22.98 6.27
CA LYS A 363 14.07 22.16 6.04
C LYS A 363 15.37 22.86 6.47
N ILE A 364 15.48 24.17 6.31
CA ILE A 364 16.71 24.92 6.59
C ILE A 364 17.16 24.80 8.05
N PRO A 365 16.33 25.06 9.09
CA PRO A 365 16.75 24.90 10.48
C PRO A 365 17.19 23.49 10.82
N VAL A 366 16.56 22.47 10.23
CA VAL A 366 16.93 21.07 10.44
C VAL A 366 18.28 20.75 9.79
N ARG A 367 18.51 21.19 8.55
CA ARG A 367 19.81 20.99 7.86
C ARG A 367 20.96 21.70 8.60
N ASN A 368 20.66 22.79 9.29
CA ASN A 368 21.64 23.53 10.12
C ASN A 368 21.82 22.95 11.53
N GLY A 369 21.13 21.86 11.87
CA GLY A 369 21.23 21.19 13.16
C GLY A 369 20.61 21.98 14.33
N LEU A 370 19.78 22.99 14.07
CA LEU A 370 19.15 23.82 15.10
C LEU A 370 17.96 23.14 15.76
N ILE A 371 17.28 22.25 15.04
CA ILE A 371 16.11 21.51 15.50
C ILE A 371 16.03 20.18 14.75
N THR A 372 15.38 19.16 15.33
CA THR A 372 15.12 17.91 14.63
C THR A 372 13.73 17.89 13.97
N PRO A 373 13.52 17.09 12.90
CA PRO A 373 12.20 16.95 12.29
C PRO A 373 11.14 16.46 13.29
N GLY A 374 11.52 15.55 14.21
CA GLY A 374 10.64 15.06 15.26
C GLY A 374 10.26 16.13 16.28
N GLN A 375 11.15 17.07 16.59
CA GLN A 375 10.83 18.22 17.44
C GLN A 375 9.82 19.14 16.73
N LEU A 376 9.96 19.36 15.42
CA LEU A 376 8.98 20.11 14.62
C LEU A 376 7.63 19.39 14.60
N LEU A 377 7.62 18.06 14.48
CA LEU A 377 6.38 17.29 14.53
C LEU A 377 5.67 17.46 15.89
N ARG A 378 6.41 17.40 17.01
CA ARG A 378 5.85 17.58 18.37
C ARG A 378 5.29 18.97 18.62
N SER A 379 5.83 19.99 17.97
CA SER A 379 5.38 21.38 18.09
C SER A 379 4.36 21.79 17.01
N ASP A 380 3.89 20.82 16.19
CA ASP A 380 2.99 21.06 15.03
C ASP A 380 3.55 22.12 14.05
N ALA A 381 4.87 22.13 13.89
CA ALA A 381 5.61 23.10 13.06
C ALA A 381 6.23 22.46 11.81
N LEU A 382 5.74 21.30 11.37
CA LEU A 382 6.09 20.72 10.07
C LEU A 382 5.25 21.38 8.99
N ASP A 383 5.72 22.54 8.48
CA ASP A 383 4.98 23.28 7.47
C ASP A 383 5.11 22.63 6.08
N PRO A 384 3.98 22.46 5.36
CA PRO A 384 3.97 21.96 4.00
C PRO A 384 4.43 23.03 3.01
N GLN A 385 4.98 22.59 1.88
CA GLN A 385 5.20 23.42 0.71
C GLN A 385 3.85 23.74 0.07
N ILE A 386 3.36 24.96 0.32
CA ILE A 386 2.14 25.48 -0.33
C ILE A 386 2.53 26.08 -1.67
N ALA A 387 1.84 25.68 -2.75
CA ALA A 387 2.07 26.18 -4.11
C ALA A 387 1.48 27.58 -4.31
#